data_1d3029db7717437414788ef81b29c4da
#
_entry.id   1d3029db7717437414788ef81b29c4da
#
_cell.length_a   1.000
_cell.length_b   1.000
_cell.length_c   1.000
_cell.angle_alpha   90.00
_cell.angle_beta   90.00
_cell.angle_gamma   90.00
#
_symmetry.space_group_name_H-M   'P 1'
#
loop_
_entity.id
_entity.type
_entity.pdbx_description
1 polymer ?
#
loop_
_entity_poly.entity_id
_entity_poly.type
_entity_poly.pdbx_seq_one_letter_code
_entity_poly.pdbx_strand_id
1 'polypeptide(L)'
;MAENDPGLSKRGRTAEDEYFARRDRELIETERRKAADAAELRRLGEALQLSDEELLVKLRTAGFGPSQVAVVRVLPALEIAWSDGAVGNAEGELLKQLLRRHSDQQQPSAEAIAMLDDFLLTRPPDEVFDQARRAAQIAVSNDKGGQLATRLIAEARAIAEAGGGILGLGTVSTPERRAIDALAAALGVSSS
;
A
#
# COMPACT_ATOMS: atom_id res chain seq x y z
N MET A 1 -21.54 49.80 -49.11
CA MET A 1 -21.18 48.46 -49.55
C MET A 1 -20.02 48.01 -48.71
N ALA A 2 -20.26 47.14 -47.73
CA ALA A 2 -19.17 46.59 -46.91
C ALA A 2 -18.71 45.29 -47.58
N GLU A 3 -17.51 45.27 -48.09
CA GLU A 3 -16.85 44.09 -48.63
C GLU A 3 -16.66 43.05 -47.51
N ASN A 4 -17.36 41.95 -47.64
CA ASN A 4 -17.24 40.81 -46.78
C ASN A 4 -15.98 40.07 -47.21
N ASP A 5 -14.84 40.29 -46.51
CA ASP A 5 -13.55 39.66 -46.81
C ASP A 5 -13.58 38.16 -46.50
N PRO A 6 -13.57 37.27 -47.52
CA PRO A 6 -13.68 35.84 -47.35
C PRO A 6 -12.42 35.22 -46.65
N GLY A 7 -11.33 35.99 -46.53
CA GLY A 7 -10.11 35.58 -45.84
C GLY A 7 -10.23 35.61 -44.31
N LEU A 8 -10.92 36.57 -43.74
CA LEU A 8 -11.16 36.68 -42.28
C LEU A 8 -12.10 35.58 -41.78
N SER A 9 -13.13 35.22 -42.57
CA SER A 9 -14.07 34.14 -42.25
C SER A 9 -13.40 32.74 -42.27
N LYS A 10 -12.43 32.51 -43.12
CA LYS A 10 -11.66 31.25 -43.17
C LYS A 10 -10.71 31.13 -41.97
N ARG A 11 -10.00 32.21 -41.62
CA ARG A 11 -9.06 32.21 -40.49
C ARG A 11 -9.74 32.02 -39.13
N GLY A 12 -10.93 32.61 -38.95
CA GLY A 12 -11.76 32.41 -37.78
C GLY A 12 -12.19 30.95 -37.60
N ARG A 13 -12.67 30.31 -38.66
CA ARG A 13 -13.06 28.89 -38.64
C ARG A 13 -11.89 27.95 -38.36
N THR A 14 -10.72 28.20 -38.95
CA THR A 14 -9.53 27.38 -38.68
C THR A 14 -9.09 27.49 -37.23
N ALA A 15 -9.14 28.69 -36.63
CA ALA A 15 -8.78 28.89 -35.22
C ALA A 15 -9.78 28.25 -34.26
N GLU A 16 -11.08 28.28 -34.60
CA GLU A 16 -12.12 27.58 -33.83
C GLU A 16 -11.95 26.05 -33.92
N ASP A 17 -11.72 25.52 -35.12
CA ASP A 17 -11.49 24.09 -35.34
C ASP A 17 -10.23 23.60 -34.59
N GLU A 18 -9.16 24.36 -34.59
CA GLU A 18 -7.93 24.06 -33.81
C GLU A 18 -8.19 24.12 -32.31
N TYR A 19 -8.97 25.08 -31.83
CA TYR A 19 -9.35 25.20 -30.42
C TYR A 19 -10.19 23.97 -29.98
N PHE A 20 -11.22 23.60 -30.73
CA PHE A 20 -12.05 22.44 -30.43
C PHE A 20 -11.25 21.14 -30.49
N ALA A 21 -10.40 20.96 -31.48
CA ALA A 21 -9.55 19.77 -31.60
C ALA A 21 -8.52 19.64 -30.46
N ARG A 22 -8.05 20.75 -29.89
CA ARG A 22 -7.19 20.74 -28.69
C ARG A 22 -8.00 20.37 -27.46
N ARG A 23 -9.16 20.99 -27.28
CA ARG A 23 -10.03 20.71 -26.14
C ARG A 23 -10.53 19.27 -26.11
N ASP A 24 -10.87 18.72 -27.27
CA ASP A 24 -11.26 17.31 -27.40
C ASP A 24 -10.10 16.38 -27.04
N ARG A 25 -8.87 16.68 -27.47
CA ARG A 25 -7.69 15.92 -27.08
C ARG A 25 -7.45 15.94 -25.56
N GLU A 26 -7.55 17.12 -24.93
CA GLU A 26 -7.42 17.29 -23.48
C GLU A 26 -8.48 16.50 -22.72
N LEU A 27 -9.72 16.51 -23.22
CA LEU A 27 -10.83 15.76 -22.64
C LEU A 27 -10.60 14.26 -22.72
N ILE A 28 -10.22 13.76 -23.91
CA ILE A 28 -9.92 12.36 -24.15
C ILE A 28 -8.75 11.89 -23.25
N GLU A 29 -7.72 12.72 -23.12
CA GLU A 29 -6.57 12.39 -22.27
C GLU A 29 -6.95 12.35 -20.79
N THR A 30 -7.79 13.28 -20.34
CA THR A 30 -8.32 13.31 -18.98
C THR A 30 -9.17 12.07 -18.68
N GLU A 31 -10.08 11.69 -19.59
CA GLU A 31 -10.88 10.49 -19.42
C GLU A 31 -10.05 9.20 -19.47
N ARG A 32 -9.02 9.15 -20.30
CA ARG A 32 -8.06 8.02 -20.30
C ARG A 32 -7.31 7.89 -18.98
N ARG A 33 -6.87 9.01 -18.38
CA ARG A 33 -6.23 8.99 -17.05
C ARG A 33 -7.17 8.48 -15.98
N LYS A 34 -8.39 9.03 -15.93
CA LYS A 34 -9.41 8.56 -14.97
C LYS A 34 -9.70 7.07 -15.11
N ALA A 35 -9.82 6.58 -16.34
CA ALA A 35 -10.07 5.17 -16.61
C ALA A 35 -8.86 4.29 -16.17
N ALA A 36 -7.63 4.76 -16.41
CA ALA A 36 -6.42 4.07 -15.97
C ALA A 36 -6.31 4.02 -14.44
N ASP A 37 -6.56 5.15 -13.75
CA ASP A 37 -6.56 5.23 -12.28
C ASP A 37 -7.62 4.31 -11.67
N ALA A 38 -8.83 4.30 -12.22
CA ALA A 38 -9.91 3.41 -11.77
C ALA A 38 -9.56 1.92 -11.99
N ALA A 39 -8.91 1.59 -13.12
CA ALA A 39 -8.47 0.23 -13.40
C ALA A 39 -7.35 -0.21 -12.43
N GLU A 40 -6.45 0.68 -12.07
CA GLU A 40 -5.37 0.41 -11.12
C GLU A 40 -5.91 0.22 -9.70
N LEU A 41 -6.87 1.06 -9.28
CA LEU A 41 -7.55 0.93 -7.99
C LEU A 41 -8.28 -0.41 -7.88
N ARG A 42 -8.97 -0.83 -8.94
CA ARG A 42 -9.64 -2.12 -9.00
C ARG A 42 -8.65 -3.28 -8.88
N ARG A 43 -7.52 -3.25 -9.61
CA ARG A 43 -6.47 -4.28 -9.50
C ARG A 43 -5.89 -4.35 -8.09
N LEU A 44 -5.67 -3.21 -7.43
CA LEU A 44 -5.22 -3.17 -6.04
C LEU A 44 -6.24 -3.82 -5.12
N GLY A 45 -7.53 -3.51 -5.28
CA GLY A 45 -8.63 -4.10 -4.53
C GLY A 45 -8.73 -5.62 -4.73
N GLU A 46 -8.63 -6.09 -5.97
CA GLU A 46 -8.62 -7.52 -6.30
C GLU A 46 -7.43 -8.24 -5.64
N ALA A 47 -6.22 -7.67 -5.74
CA ALA A 47 -5.01 -8.26 -5.19
C ALA A 47 -4.99 -8.28 -3.65
N LEU A 48 -5.57 -7.28 -2.99
CA LEU A 48 -5.73 -7.22 -1.53
C LEU A 48 -7.01 -7.93 -1.05
N GLN A 49 -7.91 -8.33 -1.96
CA GLN A 49 -9.26 -8.85 -1.66
C GLN A 49 -10.09 -7.85 -0.83
N LEU A 50 -9.96 -6.56 -1.16
CA LEU A 50 -10.64 -5.45 -0.52
C LEU A 50 -11.65 -4.82 -1.48
N SER A 51 -12.84 -4.51 -0.93
CA SER A 51 -13.90 -3.74 -1.63
C SER A 51 -14.18 -2.38 -0.98
N ASP A 52 -13.43 -2.00 0.05
CA ASP A 52 -13.51 -0.69 0.71
C ASP A 52 -12.81 0.36 -0.18
N GLU A 53 -13.58 1.10 -0.96
CA GLU A 53 -13.09 2.10 -1.92
C GLU A 53 -12.31 3.22 -1.23
N GLU A 54 -12.75 3.67 -0.06
CA GLU A 54 -12.09 4.74 0.69
C GLU A 54 -10.68 4.29 1.14
N LEU A 55 -10.56 3.06 1.65
CA LEU A 55 -9.27 2.49 2.02
C LEU A 55 -8.35 2.31 0.81
N LEU A 56 -8.89 1.84 -0.32
CA LEU A 56 -8.10 1.68 -1.55
C LEU A 56 -7.57 3.02 -2.07
N VAL A 57 -8.37 4.09 -2.02
CA VAL A 57 -7.93 5.45 -2.39
C VAL A 57 -6.83 5.93 -1.45
N LYS A 58 -6.95 5.71 -0.13
CA LYS A 58 -5.92 6.07 0.85
C LYS A 58 -4.62 5.31 0.61
N LEU A 59 -4.69 4.00 0.40
CA LEU A 59 -3.51 3.18 0.06
C LEU A 59 -2.85 3.68 -1.23
N ARG A 60 -3.63 3.97 -2.26
CA ARG A 60 -3.12 4.51 -3.52
C ARG A 60 -2.43 5.86 -3.34
N THR A 61 -3.01 6.76 -2.54
CA THR A 61 -2.44 8.06 -2.21
C THR A 61 -1.13 7.93 -1.41
N ALA A 62 -1.01 6.90 -0.59
CA ALA A 62 0.22 6.55 0.13
C ALA A 62 1.27 5.84 -0.75
N GLY A 63 1.01 5.69 -2.06
CA GLY A 63 1.96 5.11 -3.02
C GLY A 63 1.83 3.61 -3.24
N PHE A 64 0.82 2.95 -2.65
CA PHE A 64 0.59 1.52 -2.86
C PHE A 64 -0.21 1.26 -4.13
N GLY A 65 0.40 0.58 -5.07
CA GLY A 65 -0.24 0.03 -6.26
C GLY A 65 -0.27 -1.50 -6.24
N PRO A 66 -0.70 -2.14 -7.32
CA PRO A 66 -0.71 -3.59 -7.44
C PRO A 66 0.67 -4.25 -7.24
N SER A 67 1.76 -3.55 -7.59
CA SER A 67 3.14 -4.05 -7.40
C SER A 67 3.59 -4.05 -5.94
N GLN A 68 2.97 -3.24 -5.06
CA GLN A 68 3.33 -3.09 -3.65
C GLN A 68 2.38 -3.84 -2.69
N VAL A 69 1.48 -4.68 -3.18
CA VAL A 69 0.52 -5.45 -2.35
C VAL A 69 1.22 -6.25 -1.25
N ALA A 70 2.36 -6.86 -1.57
CA ALA A 70 3.14 -7.62 -0.58
C ALA A 70 3.64 -6.73 0.56
N VAL A 71 3.99 -5.45 0.28
CA VAL A 71 4.40 -4.49 1.33
C VAL A 71 3.23 -4.20 2.27
N VAL A 72 2.02 -3.95 1.74
CA VAL A 72 0.82 -3.72 2.58
C VAL A 72 0.59 -4.87 3.56
N ARG A 73 0.82 -6.10 3.13
CA ARG A 73 0.69 -7.31 3.97
C ARG A 73 1.76 -7.43 5.04
N VAL A 74 2.94 -6.86 4.81
CA VAL A 74 4.08 -6.88 5.75
C VAL A 74 4.03 -5.71 6.74
N LEU A 75 3.31 -4.64 6.43
CA LEU A 75 3.24 -3.43 7.27
C LEU A 75 2.85 -3.70 8.74
N PRO A 76 1.90 -4.60 9.09
CA PRO A 76 1.61 -4.89 10.50
C PRO A 76 2.84 -5.45 11.27
N ALA A 77 3.66 -6.27 10.61
CA ALA A 77 4.89 -6.78 11.20
C ALA A 77 6.00 -5.71 11.26
N LEU A 78 6.08 -4.84 10.25
CA LEU A 78 6.98 -3.69 10.24
C LEU A 78 6.66 -2.70 11.36
N GLU A 79 5.38 -2.50 11.68
CA GLU A 79 4.96 -1.65 12.80
C GLU A 79 5.49 -2.17 14.15
N ILE A 80 5.52 -3.49 14.33
CA ILE A 80 6.11 -4.11 15.52
C ILE A 80 7.62 -3.82 15.59
N ALA A 81 8.34 -3.99 14.48
CA ALA A 81 9.76 -3.69 14.42
C ALA A 81 10.08 -2.22 14.76
N TRP A 82 9.20 -1.29 14.40
CA TRP A 82 9.35 0.13 14.72
C TRP A 82 8.92 0.53 16.14
N SER A 83 8.36 -0.38 16.93
CA SER A 83 7.75 -0.05 18.22
C SER A 83 8.76 0.41 19.28
N ASP A 84 10.02 0.05 19.16
CA ASP A 84 11.13 0.48 20.04
C ASP A 84 11.95 1.64 19.43
N GLY A 85 11.58 2.11 18.22
CA GLY A 85 12.15 3.32 17.59
C GLY A 85 13.17 3.07 16.49
N ALA A 86 13.57 1.83 16.23
CA ALA A 86 14.48 1.49 15.14
C ALA A 86 14.30 0.03 14.70
N VAL A 87 14.48 -0.25 13.41
CA VAL A 87 14.48 -1.63 12.90
C VAL A 87 15.90 -2.21 12.92
N GLY A 88 16.08 -3.29 13.66
CA GLY A 88 17.34 -4.00 13.72
C GLY A 88 17.64 -4.81 12.44
N ASN A 89 18.91 -5.16 12.24
CA ASN A 89 19.32 -5.93 11.04
C ASN A 89 18.59 -7.28 10.94
N ALA A 90 18.42 -8.00 12.04
CA ALA A 90 17.76 -9.31 12.04
C ALA A 90 16.28 -9.20 11.72
N GLU A 91 15.58 -8.18 12.25
CA GLU A 91 14.19 -7.85 11.92
C GLU A 91 14.05 -7.47 10.45
N GLY A 92 14.95 -6.61 9.94
CA GLY A 92 14.97 -6.20 8.53
C GLY A 92 15.10 -7.38 7.58
N GLU A 93 16.01 -8.33 7.88
CA GLU A 93 16.14 -9.55 7.07
C GLU A 93 14.89 -10.44 7.12
N LEU A 94 14.26 -10.55 8.29
CA LEU A 94 13.04 -11.33 8.44
C LEU A 94 11.85 -10.64 7.71
N LEU A 95 11.75 -9.30 7.77
CA LEU A 95 10.77 -8.53 7.01
C LEU A 95 10.94 -8.72 5.50
N LYS A 96 12.17 -8.76 4.99
CA LYS A 96 12.46 -9.10 3.58
C LYS A 96 12.05 -10.53 3.22
N GLN A 97 12.21 -11.48 4.15
CA GLN A 97 11.70 -12.85 3.95
C GLN A 97 10.17 -12.88 3.92
N LEU A 98 9.49 -12.12 4.79
CA LEU A 98 8.03 -11.97 4.78
C LEU A 98 7.56 -11.35 3.47
N LEU A 99 8.24 -10.31 2.96
CA LEU A 99 7.92 -9.71 1.67
C LEU A 99 7.94 -10.76 0.54
N ARG A 100 8.98 -11.60 0.48
CA ARG A 100 9.05 -12.70 -0.50
C ARG A 100 7.89 -13.69 -0.33
N ARG A 101 7.58 -14.09 0.91
CA ARG A 101 6.49 -15.03 1.21
C ARG A 101 5.11 -14.50 0.80
N HIS A 102 4.89 -13.19 0.95
CA HIS A 102 3.64 -12.54 0.58
C HIS A 102 3.57 -12.09 -0.88
N SER A 103 4.65 -12.28 -1.64
CA SER A 103 4.70 -11.97 -3.07
C SER A 103 4.33 -13.17 -3.93
N ASP A 104 3.78 -12.90 -5.11
CA ASP A 104 3.46 -13.93 -6.08
C ASP A 104 4.72 -14.70 -6.48
N GLN A 105 4.63 -16.03 -6.49
CA GLN A 105 5.76 -16.93 -6.78
C GLN A 105 7.01 -16.67 -5.92
N GLN A 106 6.85 -16.04 -4.75
CA GLN A 106 7.94 -15.63 -3.85
C GLN A 106 8.94 -14.64 -4.50
N GLN A 107 8.51 -13.92 -5.51
CA GLN A 107 9.29 -12.90 -6.20
C GLN A 107 8.64 -11.52 -6.04
N PRO A 108 9.11 -10.69 -5.08
CA PRO A 108 8.63 -9.34 -4.94
C PRO A 108 9.07 -8.48 -6.14
N SER A 109 8.23 -7.52 -6.53
CA SER A 109 8.60 -6.54 -7.55
C SER A 109 9.75 -5.64 -7.08
N ALA A 110 10.47 -5.02 -8.02
CA ALA A 110 11.54 -4.08 -7.69
C ALA A 110 11.02 -2.89 -6.87
N GLU A 111 9.81 -2.43 -7.18
CA GLU A 111 9.14 -1.35 -6.47
C GLU A 111 8.77 -1.74 -5.03
N ALA A 112 8.32 -2.99 -4.82
CA ALA A 112 8.03 -3.49 -3.47
C ALA A 112 9.29 -3.61 -2.63
N ILE A 113 10.39 -4.07 -3.22
CA ILE A 113 11.70 -4.16 -2.54
C ILE A 113 12.18 -2.76 -2.15
N ALA A 114 12.20 -1.82 -3.09
CA ALA A 114 12.64 -0.45 -2.85
C ALA A 114 11.81 0.23 -1.75
N MET A 115 10.48 0.09 -1.81
CA MET A 115 9.59 0.65 -0.80
C MET A 115 9.84 0.04 0.60
N LEU A 116 10.04 -1.27 0.71
CA LEU A 116 10.37 -1.88 1.99
C LEU A 116 11.74 -1.41 2.49
N ASP A 117 12.75 -1.34 1.64
CA ASP A 117 14.08 -0.85 2.01
C ASP A 117 14.02 0.59 2.54
N ASP A 118 13.23 1.47 1.92
CA ASP A 118 12.98 2.83 2.41
C ASP A 118 12.28 2.81 3.79
N PHE A 119 11.31 1.94 3.99
CA PHE A 119 10.57 1.80 5.25
C PHE A 119 11.39 1.14 6.36
N LEU A 120 12.44 0.41 6.05
CA LEU A 120 13.39 -0.09 7.03
C LEU A 120 14.31 1.01 7.55
N LEU A 121 14.59 2.04 6.73
CA LEU A 121 15.46 3.17 7.07
C LEU A 121 14.69 4.34 7.69
N THR A 122 13.44 4.54 7.24
CA THR A 122 12.60 5.66 7.65
C THR A 122 11.23 5.15 8.04
N ARG A 123 10.83 5.40 9.29
CA ARG A 123 9.54 4.95 9.79
C ARG A 123 8.40 5.54 8.96
N PRO A 124 7.50 4.70 8.41
CA PRO A 124 6.30 5.18 7.74
C PRO A 124 5.44 6.07 8.66
N PRO A 125 4.66 7.00 8.10
CA PRO A 125 3.65 7.74 8.87
C PRO A 125 2.64 6.80 9.55
N ASP A 126 2.09 7.22 10.69
CA ASP A 126 1.10 6.42 11.44
C ASP A 126 -0.13 6.09 10.60
N GLU A 127 -0.54 6.97 9.70
CA GLU A 127 -1.65 6.76 8.78
C GLU A 127 -1.44 5.56 7.86
N VAL A 128 -0.20 5.27 7.48
CA VAL A 128 0.15 4.09 6.65
C VAL A 128 -0.07 2.80 7.45
N PHE A 129 0.36 2.79 8.71
CA PHE A 129 0.13 1.65 9.60
C PHE A 129 -1.36 1.47 9.90
N ASP A 130 -2.12 2.55 10.12
CA ASP A 130 -3.58 2.50 10.33
C ASP A 130 -4.29 1.88 9.12
N GLN A 131 -3.92 2.28 7.91
CA GLN A 131 -4.48 1.71 6.68
C GLN A 131 -4.15 0.23 6.53
N ALA A 132 -2.92 -0.17 6.84
CA ALA A 132 -2.50 -1.56 6.78
C ALA A 132 -3.22 -2.43 7.82
N ARG A 133 -3.40 -1.95 9.05
CA ARG A 133 -4.19 -2.63 10.08
C ARG A 133 -5.64 -2.81 9.64
N ARG A 134 -6.26 -1.76 9.06
CA ARG A 134 -7.62 -1.86 8.52
C ARG A 134 -7.72 -2.87 7.38
N ALA A 135 -6.74 -2.87 6.47
CA ALA A 135 -6.67 -3.86 5.40
C ALA A 135 -6.56 -5.29 5.96
N ALA A 136 -5.70 -5.49 6.97
CA ALA A 136 -5.54 -6.78 7.65
C ALA A 136 -6.83 -7.22 8.36
N GLN A 137 -7.55 -6.32 9.04
CA GLN A 137 -8.85 -6.60 9.66
C GLN A 137 -9.89 -7.09 8.66
N ILE A 138 -10.01 -6.42 7.51
CA ILE A 138 -10.94 -6.81 6.45
C ILE A 138 -10.52 -8.17 5.87
N ALA A 139 -9.23 -8.38 5.62
CA ALA A 139 -8.72 -9.65 5.11
C ALA A 139 -9.01 -10.80 6.09
N VAL A 140 -8.80 -10.60 7.40
CA VAL A 140 -9.13 -11.57 8.45
C VAL A 140 -10.63 -11.85 8.50
N SER A 141 -11.47 -10.82 8.38
CA SER A 141 -12.93 -10.99 8.36
C SER A 141 -13.42 -11.79 7.15
N ASN A 142 -12.68 -11.75 6.05
CA ASN A 142 -12.96 -12.49 4.83
C ASN A 142 -12.33 -13.90 4.83
N ASP A 143 -11.42 -14.19 5.77
CA ASP A 143 -10.73 -15.49 5.85
C ASP A 143 -11.64 -16.58 6.41
N LYS A 144 -12.26 -17.34 5.50
CA LYS A 144 -13.13 -18.47 5.85
C LYS A 144 -12.40 -19.59 6.61
N GLY A 145 -11.08 -19.67 6.50
CA GLY A 145 -10.25 -20.66 7.20
C GLY A 145 -9.91 -20.26 8.63
N GLY A 146 -10.10 -18.99 9.01
CA GLY A 146 -9.85 -18.47 10.34
C GLY A 146 -8.38 -18.51 10.79
N GLN A 147 -7.44 -18.73 9.87
CA GLN A 147 -6.01 -18.89 10.18
C GLN A 147 -5.18 -17.64 9.93
N LEU A 148 -5.71 -16.68 9.16
CA LEU A 148 -4.94 -15.51 8.76
C LEU A 148 -4.53 -14.66 9.97
N ALA A 149 -5.44 -14.42 10.91
CA ALA A 149 -5.15 -13.65 12.12
C ALA A 149 -4.02 -14.31 12.94
N THR A 150 -4.12 -15.62 13.19
CA THR A 150 -3.09 -16.39 13.91
C THR A 150 -1.73 -16.29 13.21
N ARG A 151 -1.71 -16.36 11.88
CA ARG A 151 -0.49 -16.23 11.08
C ARG A 151 0.13 -14.84 11.20
N LEU A 152 -0.68 -13.79 11.06
CA LEU A 152 -0.19 -12.40 11.20
C LEU A 152 0.41 -12.14 12.59
N ILE A 153 -0.22 -12.66 13.65
CA ILE A 153 0.32 -12.55 15.01
C ILE A 153 1.61 -13.36 15.17
N ALA A 154 1.71 -14.56 14.59
CA ALA A 154 2.94 -15.35 14.62
C ALA A 154 4.09 -14.66 13.88
N GLU A 155 3.80 -14.02 12.73
CA GLU A 155 4.79 -13.23 11.99
C GLU A 155 5.25 -12.00 12.80
N ALA A 156 4.33 -11.28 13.43
CA ALA A 156 4.62 -10.16 14.32
C ALA A 156 5.51 -10.56 15.51
N ARG A 157 5.20 -11.69 16.15
CA ARG A 157 6.01 -12.23 17.24
C ARG A 157 7.42 -12.62 16.78
N ALA A 158 7.53 -13.26 15.62
CA ALA A 158 8.83 -13.65 15.07
C ALA A 158 9.73 -12.44 14.79
N ILE A 159 9.15 -11.31 14.36
CA ILE A 159 9.87 -10.04 14.18
C ILE A 159 10.39 -9.55 15.54
N ALA A 160 9.53 -9.44 16.55
CA ALA A 160 9.90 -8.99 17.88
C ALA A 160 10.99 -9.90 18.54
N GLU A 161 10.91 -11.20 18.34
CA GLU A 161 11.90 -12.16 18.83
C GLU A 161 13.26 -11.99 18.11
N ALA A 162 13.25 -11.59 16.83
CA ALA A 162 14.48 -11.34 16.06
C ALA A 162 15.20 -10.07 16.51
N GLY A 163 14.45 -9.03 16.96
CA GLY A 163 14.98 -7.79 17.55
C GLY A 163 15.55 -8.01 18.96
N GLY A 164 15.08 -9.04 19.65
CA GLY A 164 15.36 -9.31 21.07
C GLY A 164 16.79 -9.51 21.45
N GLY A 165 17.47 -8.41 21.79
CA GLY A 165 18.51 -8.33 22.81
C GLY A 165 19.93 -8.65 22.42
N ILE A 166 20.83 -7.77 22.87
CA ILE A 166 22.30 -7.78 22.85
C ILE A 166 22.95 -9.11 23.36
N LEU A 167 22.17 -10.04 23.87
CA LEU A 167 22.65 -11.31 24.44
C LEU A 167 21.97 -12.57 23.85
N GLY A 168 21.23 -12.46 22.75
CA GLY A 168 20.66 -13.64 22.09
C GLY A 168 19.57 -14.39 22.89
N LEU A 169 18.98 -13.77 23.89
CA LEU A 169 17.97 -14.39 24.77
C LEU A 169 16.52 -14.15 24.31
N GLY A 170 16.30 -13.66 23.07
CA GLY A 170 14.99 -13.63 22.44
C GLY A 170 13.87 -12.97 23.27
N THR A 171 14.19 -11.96 24.07
CA THR A 171 13.17 -11.29 24.91
C THR A 171 12.50 -10.17 24.15
N VAL A 172 11.24 -10.36 23.82
CA VAL A 172 10.36 -9.32 23.26
C VAL A 172 10.31 -8.12 24.22
N SER A 173 10.63 -6.94 23.74
CA SER A 173 10.60 -5.70 24.53
C SER A 173 9.17 -5.34 24.98
N THR A 174 9.06 -4.48 25.97
CA THR A 174 7.73 -4.02 26.45
C THR A 174 6.95 -3.24 25.36
N PRO A 175 7.57 -2.35 24.55
CA PRO A 175 6.88 -1.70 23.42
C PRO A 175 6.37 -2.71 22.39
N GLU A 176 7.20 -3.65 21.95
CA GLU A 176 6.83 -4.68 20.97
C GLU A 176 5.69 -5.55 21.47
N ARG A 177 5.73 -5.98 22.74
CA ARG A 177 4.62 -6.76 23.34
C ARG A 177 3.32 -6.00 23.31
N ARG A 178 3.33 -4.71 23.68
CA ARG A 178 2.13 -3.86 23.60
C ARG A 178 1.61 -3.71 22.18
N ALA A 179 2.51 -3.57 21.20
CA ALA A 179 2.14 -3.46 19.80
C ALA A 179 1.54 -4.78 19.26
N ILE A 180 2.10 -5.94 19.65
CA ILE A 180 1.53 -7.25 19.31
C ILE A 180 0.14 -7.42 19.95
N ASP A 181 -0.03 -7.06 21.23
CA ASP A 181 -1.32 -7.16 21.93
C ASP A 181 -2.36 -6.25 21.26
N ALA A 182 -1.97 -5.03 20.86
CA ALA A 182 -2.83 -4.12 20.12
C ALA A 182 -3.24 -4.69 18.74
N LEU A 183 -2.29 -5.27 18.02
CA LEU A 183 -2.58 -5.94 16.75
C LEU A 183 -3.52 -7.14 16.95
N ALA A 184 -3.27 -7.98 17.95
CA ALA A 184 -4.12 -9.13 18.25
C ALA A 184 -5.55 -8.70 18.59
N ALA A 185 -5.71 -7.67 19.44
CA ALA A 185 -7.02 -7.10 19.77
C ALA A 185 -7.72 -6.55 18.52
N ALA A 186 -6.99 -5.85 17.64
CA ALA A 186 -7.51 -5.32 16.39
C ALA A 186 -8.00 -6.42 15.44
N LEU A 187 -7.31 -7.57 15.42
CA LEU A 187 -7.66 -8.73 14.58
C LEU A 187 -8.67 -9.68 15.24
N GLY A 188 -9.14 -9.39 16.48
CA GLY A 188 -10.12 -10.21 17.19
C GLY A 188 -9.56 -11.53 17.73
N VAL A 189 -8.24 -11.61 17.95
CA VAL A 189 -7.57 -12.81 18.51
C VAL A 189 -7.14 -12.51 19.94
N SER A 190 -7.37 -13.47 20.83
CA SER A 190 -6.81 -13.38 22.19
C SER A 190 -5.29 -13.61 22.12
N SER A 191 -4.50 -12.66 22.63
CA SER A 191 -3.08 -12.86 22.83
C SER A 191 -2.90 -13.82 24.03
N SER A 192 -2.62 -15.07 23.73
CA SER A 192 -2.26 -16.08 24.77
C SER A 192 -0.76 -16.11 24.96
#